data_0b31bf3e5a10053ae92e291292f2d26e
#
_entry.id   0b31bf3e5a10053ae92e291292f2d26e
#
_cell.length_a   1.000
_cell.length_b   1.000
_cell.length_c   1.000
_cell.angle_alpha   90.00
_cell.angle_beta   90.00
_cell.angle_gamma   90.00
#
_symmetry.space_group_name_H-M   'P 1'
#
loop_
_entity.id
_entity.type
_entity.pdbx_description
1 polymer ?
#
loop_
_entity_poly.entity_id
_entity_poly.type
_entity_poly.pdbx_seq_one_letter_code
_entity_poly.pdbx_strand_id
1 'polypeptide(L)'
;NHCINNGSITENGCGKMADFTAKALGEIKKLGATHIWYTGIIEHATQTDYRRHNIQPDHPAIVKGKAGSPYAIKDYYDVDPDLAKDVPERMREFENLVQRTHRSGLKVIIDFVPNHVARQYHSDAQPDGTSQLGSNDDTNYAFSPYNNFYYIPKSELHGQFDMKGTAAESYREFPAKATGNNRFDAYPNITDWYETIKLNYGVDYQNGGTCHFDPIPDTWTKMLDIMLFWAGKNIDGFRCDMAEMVPV
;
A
#
# COMPACT_ATOMS: atom_id res chain seq x y z
N ASN A 1 -6.95 20.93 -0.93
CA ASN A 1 -8.09 20.55 -0.09
C ASN A 1 -9.19 21.57 -0.23
N HIS A 2 -10.38 21.12 -0.59
CA HIS A 2 -11.54 21.97 -0.65
C HIS A 2 -11.99 22.35 0.77
N CYS A 3 -12.38 23.59 0.95
CA CYS A 3 -12.80 24.11 2.24
C CYS A 3 -14.14 23.56 2.74
N ILE A 4 -14.82 22.76 1.92
CA ILE A 4 -16.11 22.15 2.25
C ILE A 4 -15.85 20.72 2.70
N ASN A 5 -16.05 20.45 3.98
CA ASN A 5 -16.03 19.08 4.52
C ASN A 5 -17.40 18.78 5.10
N ASN A 6 -18.27 18.23 4.28
CA ASN A 6 -19.61 17.79 4.66
C ASN A 6 -19.73 16.26 4.77
N GLY A 7 -18.61 15.54 4.71
CA GLY A 7 -18.58 14.07 4.75
C GLY A 7 -19.00 13.38 3.45
N SER A 8 -19.24 14.15 2.38
CA SER A 8 -19.61 13.60 1.07
C SER A 8 -18.40 13.55 0.15
N ILE A 9 -17.97 12.35 -0.22
CA ILE A 9 -16.87 12.16 -1.21
C ILE A 9 -17.24 12.75 -2.57
N THR A 10 -18.51 12.71 -2.95
CA THR A 10 -19.01 13.25 -4.23
C THR A 10 -18.82 14.76 -4.32
N GLU A 11 -18.99 15.47 -3.20
CA GLU A 11 -18.87 16.93 -3.16
C GLU A 11 -17.47 17.40 -2.77
N ASN A 12 -16.82 16.71 -1.82
CA ASN A 12 -15.49 17.08 -1.33
C ASN A 12 -14.38 16.55 -2.23
N GLY A 13 -14.56 15.36 -2.82
CA GLY A 13 -13.55 14.68 -3.58
C GLY A 13 -12.29 14.32 -2.78
N CYS A 14 -11.26 13.89 -3.48
CA CYS A 14 -9.91 13.75 -2.92
C CYS A 14 -9.10 15.01 -3.23
N GLY A 15 -8.22 15.44 -2.32
CA GLY A 15 -7.21 16.44 -2.62
C GLY A 15 -6.29 15.94 -3.75
N LYS A 16 -5.85 16.85 -4.61
CA LYS A 16 -4.99 16.50 -5.75
C LYS A 16 -3.55 16.98 -5.53
N MET A 17 -2.60 16.25 -6.08
CA MET A 17 -1.18 16.64 -6.07
C MET A 17 -0.98 18.05 -6.64
N ALA A 18 -1.78 18.44 -7.62
CA ALA A 18 -1.74 19.77 -8.23
C ALA A 18 -2.27 20.89 -7.33
N ASP A 19 -2.99 20.59 -6.23
CA ASP A 19 -3.47 21.57 -5.28
C ASP A 19 -2.33 22.15 -4.39
N PHE A 20 -1.22 21.42 -4.28
CA PHE A 20 0.02 21.91 -3.67
C PHE A 20 0.74 22.88 -4.64
N THR A 21 0.16 24.05 -4.82
CA THR A 21 0.74 25.11 -5.65
C THR A 21 1.99 25.71 -5.00
N ALA A 22 2.82 26.42 -5.78
CA ALA A 22 3.96 27.16 -5.23
C ALA A 22 3.56 28.14 -4.12
N LYS A 23 2.36 28.74 -4.20
CA LYS A 23 1.81 29.61 -3.16
C LYS A 23 1.53 28.82 -1.88
N ALA A 24 0.82 27.67 -1.97
CA ALA A 24 0.51 26.83 -0.82
C ALA A 24 1.80 26.32 -0.13
N LEU A 25 2.77 25.85 -0.93
CA LEU A 25 4.06 25.39 -0.42
C LEU A 25 4.86 26.54 0.23
N GLY A 26 4.81 27.73 -0.34
CA GLY A 26 5.43 28.93 0.23
C GLY A 26 4.84 29.32 1.58
N GLU A 27 3.53 29.20 1.76
CA GLU A 27 2.88 29.44 3.07
C GLU A 27 3.29 28.38 4.12
N ILE A 28 3.38 27.11 3.74
CA ILE A 28 3.91 26.04 4.61
C ILE A 28 5.36 26.35 5.00
N LYS A 29 6.19 26.79 4.06
CA LYS A 29 7.58 27.17 4.35
C LYS A 29 7.68 28.30 5.36
N LYS A 30 6.81 29.30 5.29
CA LYS A 30 6.76 30.43 6.24
C LYS A 30 6.45 29.99 7.68
N LEU A 31 5.79 28.85 7.89
CA LEU A 31 5.56 28.27 9.21
C LEU A 31 6.84 27.65 9.82
N GLY A 32 7.97 27.65 9.09
CA GLY A 32 9.22 27.07 9.56
C GLY A 32 9.40 25.59 9.18
N ALA A 33 8.49 25.01 8.39
CA ALA A 33 8.63 23.64 7.92
C ALA A 33 9.88 23.50 7.04
N THR A 34 10.55 22.37 7.16
CA THR A 34 11.71 21.99 6.33
C THR A 34 11.39 20.84 5.38
N HIS A 35 10.44 20.00 5.76
CA HIS A 35 9.99 18.82 5.02
C HIS A 35 8.47 18.82 4.91
N ILE A 36 7.96 18.19 3.85
CA ILE A 36 6.55 17.81 3.74
C ILE A 36 6.50 16.29 3.64
N TRP A 37 5.71 15.69 4.50
CA TRP A 37 5.32 14.29 4.42
C TRP A 37 3.99 14.21 3.68
N TYR A 38 4.04 13.66 2.45
CA TYR A 38 2.87 13.37 1.63
C TYR A 38 2.38 11.96 1.92
N THR A 39 1.21 11.84 2.54
CA THR A 39 0.60 10.56 2.89
C THR A 39 -0.19 9.98 1.73
N GLY A 40 -0.11 8.66 1.53
CA GLY A 40 -0.93 7.94 0.57
C GLY A 40 -0.53 8.15 -0.90
N ILE A 41 0.76 8.45 -1.17
CA ILE A 41 1.26 8.61 -2.54
C ILE A 41 1.28 7.29 -3.29
N ILE A 42 1.78 6.22 -2.65
CA ILE A 42 1.85 4.90 -3.27
C ILE A 42 0.43 4.34 -3.42
N GLU A 43 0.13 3.72 -4.57
CA GLU A 43 -1.20 3.21 -4.88
C GLU A 43 -1.68 2.23 -3.80
N HIS A 44 -2.84 2.50 -3.25
CA HIS A 44 -3.51 1.66 -2.25
C HIS A 44 -4.88 1.19 -2.74
N ALA A 45 -5.43 0.16 -2.10
CA ALA A 45 -6.72 -0.40 -2.47
C ALA A 45 -7.84 0.63 -2.28
N THR A 46 -8.67 0.81 -3.30
CA THR A 46 -9.79 1.76 -3.33
C THR A 46 -11.03 1.14 -3.98
N GLN A 47 -12.21 1.67 -3.66
CA GLN A 47 -13.46 1.32 -4.37
C GLN A 47 -13.73 2.24 -5.57
N THR A 48 -12.85 3.17 -5.90
CA THR A 48 -12.97 3.99 -7.10
C THR A 48 -12.69 3.14 -8.34
N ASP A 49 -13.52 3.29 -9.36
CA ASP A 49 -13.39 2.49 -10.59
C ASP A 49 -12.43 3.14 -11.59
N TYR A 50 -11.29 2.54 -11.76
CA TYR A 50 -10.25 2.95 -12.70
C TYR A 50 -10.01 1.95 -13.84
N ARG A 51 -10.93 1.01 -14.09
CA ARG A 51 -10.80 0.00 -15.18
C ARG A 51 -10.54 0.62 -16.55
N ARG A 52 -11.06 1.81 -16.82
CA ARG A 52 -10.78 2.56 -18.07
C ARG A 52 -9.29 2.94 -18.22
N HIS A 53 -8.52 2.84 -17.16
CA HIS A 53 -7.07 3.10 -17.11
C HIS A 53 -6.25 1.82 -16.84
N ASN A 54 -6.87 0.65 -17.04
CA ASN A 54 -6.31 -0.69 -16.79
C ASN A 54 -5.96 -0.99 -15.33
N ILE A 55 -6.40 -0.18 -14.38
CA ILE A 55 -6.25 -0.46 -12.96
C ILE A 55 -7.43 -1.33 -12.52
N GLN A 56 -7.14 -2.53 -12.04
CA GLN A 56 -8.16 -3.48 -11.59
C GLN A 56 -8.84 -2.98 -10.31
N PRO A 57 -10.19 -3.09 -10.22
CA PRO A 57 -10.91 -2.70 -9.03
C PRO A 57 -10.63 -3.65 -7.87
N ASP A 58 -10.62 -3.12 -6.66
CA ASP A 58 -10.59 -3.91 -5.44
C ASP A 58 -12.00 -4.30 -5.00
N HIS A 59 -12.12 -5.48 -4.38
CA HIS A 59 -13.42 -5.94 -3.88
C HIS A 59 -13.84 -5.10 -2.65
N PRO A 60 -15.06 -4.54 -2.62
CA PRO A 60 -15.49 -3.62 -1.55
C PRO A 60 -15.43 -4.22 -0.14
N ALA A 61 -15.56 -5.53 0.00
CA ALA A 61 -15.49 -6.21 1.30
C ALA A 61 -14.14 -6.14 1.99
N ILE A 62 -13.07 -5.86 1.24
CA ILE A 62 -11.69 -5.80 1.74
C ILE A 62 -11.03 -4.43 1.55
N VAL A 63 -11.85 -3.40 1.42
CA VAL A 63 -11.42 -2.00 1.34
C VAL A 63 -12.14 -1.20 2.41
N LYS A 64 -11.39 -0.51 3.27
CA LYS A 64 -11.96 0.34 4.33
C LYS A 64 -12.52 1.62 3.78
N GLY A 65 -13.86 1.73 3.77
CA GLY A 65 -14.54 2.86 3.18
C GLY A 65 -14.38 2.93 1.66
N LYS A 66 -14.76 4.04 1.04
CA LYS A 66 -14.68 4.18 -0.42
C LYS A 66 -13.27 4.49 -0.91
N ALA A 67 -12.56 5.35 -0.21
CA ALA A 67 -11.21 5.77 -0.56
C ALA A 67 -10.13 4.74 -0.17
N GLY A 68 -10.46 3.76 0.67
CA GLY A 68 -9.51 2.79 1.18
C GLY A 68 -8.60 3.33 2.28
N SER A 69 -7.62 2.53 2.66
CA SER A 69 -6.58 2.90 3.62
C SER A 69 -5.28 3.20 2.88
N PRO A 70 -4.63 4.34 3.11
CA PRO A 70 -3.33 4.66 2.50
C PRO A 70 -2.21 3.68 2.89
N TYR A 71 -2.48 2.81 3.85
CA TYR A 71 -1.55 1.77 4.30
C TYR A 71 -1.86 0.36 3.74
N ALA A 72 -2.94 0.18 2.99
CA ALA A 72 -3.24 -1.06 2.27
C ALA A 72 -2.71 -0.95 0.82
N ILE A 73 -1.40 -1.06 0.67
CA ILE A 73 -0.71 -0.87 -0.61
C ILE A 73 -1.16 -1.92 -1.62
N LYS A 74 -1.62 -1.48 -2.78
CA LYS A 74 -2.04 -2.33 -3.90
C LYS A 74 -0.95 -2.49 -4.95
N ASP A 75 -0.23 -1.43 -5.26
CA ASP A 75 0.93 -1.43 -6.15
C ASP A 75 2.04 -0.55 -5.60
N TYR A 76 3.18 -1.15 -5.29
CA TYR A 76 4.33 -0.39 -4.80
C TYR A 76 5.03 0.47 -5.87
N TYR A 77 4.79 0.23 -7.14
CA TYR A 77 5.48 0.92 -8.24
C TYR A 77 4.63 2.02 -8.88
N ASP A 78 3.45 2.29 -8.32
CA ASP A 78 2.55 3.29 -8.87
C ASP A 78 2.07 4.32 -7.85
N VAL A 79 1.55 5.42 -8.38
CA VAL A 79 0.95 6.53 -7.62
C VAL A 79 -0.55 6.31 -7.54
N ASP A 80 -1.12 6.56 -6.36
CA ASP A 80 -2.55 6.47 -6.15
C ASP A 80 -3.34 7.34 -7.16
N PRO A 81 -4.22 6.73 -7.97
CA PRO A 81 -4.94 7.45 -9.03
C PRO A 81 -5.92 8.49 -8.50
N ASP A 82 -6.42 8.34 -7.25
CA ASP A 82 -7.31 9.33 -6.62
C ASP A 82 -6.61 10.68 -6.42
N LEU A 83 -5.27 10.73 -6.37
CA LEU A 83 -4.49 11.94 -6.16
C LEU A 83 -4.17 12.72 -7.45
N ALA A 84 -4.35 12.10 -8.62
CA ALA A 84 -4.04 12.72 -9.90
C ALA A 84 -5.26 13.47 -10.48
N LYS A 85 -4.99 14.53 -11.25
CA LYS A 85 -5.99 15.15 -12.12
C LYS A 85 -6.18 14.37 -13.41
N ASP A 86 -5.07 13.87 -13.96
CA ASP A 86 -5.03 13.01 -15.14
C ASP A 86 -4.41 11.67 -14.75
N VAL A 87 -5.27 10.67 -14.59
CA VAL A 87 -4.87 9.35 -14.07
C VAL A 87 -3.73 8.70 -14.87
N PRO A 88 -3.71 8.69 -16.21
CA PRO A 88 -2.57 8.22 -16.99
C PRO A 88 -1.24 8.94 -16.69
N GLU A 89 -1.30 10.19 -16.24
CA GLU A 89 -0.14 11.03 -15.97
C GLU A 89 0.25 11.08 -14.47
N ARG A 90 -0.34 10.23 -13.63
CA ARG A 90 -0.22 10.27 -12.16
C ARG A 90 1.24 10.28 -11.68
N MET A 91 2.09 9.46 -12.27
CA MET A 91 3.52 9.43 -11.92
C MET A 91 4.20 10.75 -12.27
N ARG A 92 3.90 11.31 -13.46
CA ARG A 92 4.44 12.61 -13.87
C ARG A 92 3.91 13.75 -12.99
N GLU A 93 2.65 13.68 -12.57
CA GLU A 93 2.08 14.65 -11.62
C GLU A 93 2.80 14.60 -10.28
N PHE A 94 3.16 13.41 -9.81
CA PHE A 94 3.96 13.23 -8.60
C PHE A 94 5.38 13.80 -8.76
N GLU A 95 6.08 13.47 -9.83
CA GLU A 95 7.42 14.01 -10.10
C GLU A 95 7.41 15.56 -10.17
N ASN A 96 6.35 16.12 -10.76
CA ASN A 96 6.13 17.56 -10.77
C ASN A 96 5.85 18.14 -9.36
N LEU A 97 5.16 17.39 -8.49
CA LEU A 97 4.96 17.77 -7.10
C LEU A 97 6.29 17.82 -6.35
N VAL A 98 7.13 16.79 -6.49
CA VAL A 98 8.48 16.75 -5.90
C VAL A 98 9.30 17.97 -6.32
N GLN A 99 9.39 18.23 -7.63
CA GLN A 99 10.12 19.39 -8.15
C GLN A 99 9.58 20.72 -7.61
N ARG A 100 8.27 20.88 -7.55
CA ARG A 100 7.59 22.08 -7.03
C ARG A 100 7.90 22.31 -5.55
N THR A 101 7.91 21.23 -4.79
CA THR A 101 8.25 21.24 -3.35
C THR A 101 9.70 21.66 -3.14
N HIS A 102 10.64 21.09 -3.90
CA HIS A 102 12.04 21.46 -3.83
C HIS A 102 12.28 22.93 -4.23
N ARG A 103 11.63 23.41 -5.28
CA ARG A 103 11.72 24.82 -5.69
C ARG A 103 11.20 25.78 -4.60
N SER A 104 10.33 25.32 -3.73
CA SER A 104 9.82 26.07 -2.58
C SER A 104 10.75 25.98 -1.35
N GLY A 105 11.91 25.32 -1.48
CA GLY A 105 12.90 25.14 -0.40
C GLY A 105 12.45 24.14 0.67
N LEU A 106 11.58 23.19 0.30
CA LEU A 106 11.10 22.12 1.15
C LEU A 106 11.57 20.76 0.63
N LYS A 107 11.73 19.81 1.51
CA LYS A 107 12.06 18.41 1.21
C LYS A 107 10.82 17.53 1.20
N VAL A 108 10.89 16.40 0.51
CA VAL A 108 9.78 15.47 0.30
C VAL A 108 10.01 14.17 1.05
N ILE A 109 9.05 13.77 1.87
CA ILE A 109 8.95 12.46 2.51
C ILE A 109 7.66 11.82 2.03
N ILE A 110 7.70 10.52 1.73
CA ILE A 110 6.50 9.71 1.45
C ILE A 110 6.40 8.53 2.42
N ASP A 111 5.20 7.96 2.57
CA ASP A 111 5.03 6.72 3.31
C ASP A 111 5.68 5.54 2.58
N PHE A 112 6.29 4.66 3.36
CA PHE A 112 6.68 3.33 2.96
C PHE A 112 6.10 2.34 3.96
N VAL A 113 5.36 1.34 3.47
CA VAL A 113 4.63 0.37 4.30
C VAL A 113 5.30 -0.99 4.19
N PRO A 114 6.32 -1.31 5.02
CA PRO A 114 7.10 -2.52 4.84
C PRO A 114 6.47 -3.77 5.46
N ASN A 115 5.46 -3.63 6.33
CA ASN A 115 4.93 -4.76 7.12
C ASN A 115 3.85 -5.56 6.39
N HIS A 116 3.06 -4.93 5.52
CA HIS A 116 1.88 -5.54 4.91
C HIS A 116 1.50 -4.85 3.59
N VAL A 117 0.63 -5.51 2.83
CA VAL A 117 0.04 -4.99 1.60
C VAL A 117 -1.47 -5.23 1.58
N ALA A 118 -2.20 -4.69 0.60
CA ALA A 118 -3.62 -5.00 0.38
C ALA A 118 -3.83 -6.49 0.05
N ARG A 119 -5.01 -7.03 0.36
CA ARG A 119 -5.32 -8.44 0.08
C ARG A 119 -5.28 -8.78 -1.40
N GLN A 120 -5.69 -7.85 -2.26
CA GLN A 120 -5.61 -7.99 -3.71
C GLN A 120 -4.38 -7.26 -4.27
N TYR A 121 -3.24 -7.32 -3.56
CA TYR A 121 -1.98 -6.78 -4.06
C TYR A 121 -1.73 -7.27 -5.49
N HIS A 122 -1.54 -6.34 -6.39
CA HIS A 122 -1.19 -6.60 -7.78
C HIS A 122 -0.56 -5.34 -8.37
N SER A 123 0.65 -5.47 -8.89
CA SER A 123 1.32 -4.38 -9.57
C SER A 123 1.07 -4.45 -11.07
N ASP A 124 0.51 -3.41 -11.65
CA ASP A 124 0.38 -3.23 -13.10
C ASP A 124 1.43 -2.25 -13.68
N ALA A 125 2.16 -1.57 -12.79
CA ALA A 125 3.26 -0.65 -13.13
C ALA A 125 4.65 -1.20 -12.81
N GLN A 126 4.75 -2.50 -12.55
CA GLN A 126 6.00 -3.13 -12.15
C GLN A 126 7.08 -3.00 -13.24
N PRO A 127 8.31 -2.58 -12.88
CA PRO A 127 9.42 -2.50 -13.83
C PRO A 127 9.76 -3.87 -14.44
N ASP A 128 10.16 -3.86 -15.71
CA ASP A 128 10.63 -5.04 -16.42
C ASP A 128 11.79 -5.72 -15.66
N GLY A 129 11.75 -7.05 -15.61
CA GLY A 129 12.78 -7.86 -14.95
C GLY A 129 12.63 -8.01 -13.43
N THR A 130 11.62 -7.37 -12.80
CA THR A 130 11.26 -7.62 -11.41
C THR A 130 10.16 -8.67 -11.30
N SER A 131 9.98 -9.29 -10.13
CA SER A 131 8.91 -10.25 -9.87
C SER A 131 7.95 -9.73 -8.80
N GLN A 132 6.65 -9.95 -8.99
CA GLN A 132 5.65 -9.55 -8.01
C GLN A 132 5.81 -10.27 -6.67
N LEU A 133 5.41 -9.59 -5.60
CA LEU A 133 5.24 -10.23 -4.30
C LEU A 133 4.22 -11.37 -4.42
N GLY A 134 4.57 -12.53 -3.89
CA GLY A 134 3.73 -13.72 -3.86
C GLY A 134 3.69 -14.53 -5.17
N SER A 135 4.30 -14.06 -6.26
CA SER A 135 4.23 -14.77 -7.57
C SER A 135 4.86 -16.15 -7.56
N ASN A 136 5.83 -16.39 -6.70
CA ASN A 136 6.56 -17.65 -6.58
C ASN A 136 6.26 -18.41 -5.29
N ASP A 137 5.27 -17.96 -4.50
CA ASP A 137 4.96 -18.53 -3.19
C ASP A 137 4.38 -19.95 -3.32
N ASP A 138 4.87 -20.87 -2.50
CA ASP A 138 4.22 -22.18 -2.31
C ASP A 138 3.15 -22.08 -1.22
N THR A 139 1.91 -22.07 -1.64
CA THR A 139 0.74 -21.88 -0.77
C THR A 139 0.38 -23.12 0.07
N ASN A 140 1.10 -24.24 -0.09
CA ASN A 140 0.92 -25.45 0.71
C ASN A 140 1.55 -25.33 2.10
N TYR A 141 2.41 -24.34 2.34
CA TYR A 141 3.09 -24.12 3.60
C TYR A 141 2.56 -22.87 4.30
N ALA A 142 2.29 -22.99 5.60
CA ALA A 142 1.90 -21.84 6.42
C ALA A 142 3.05 -20.82 6.54
N PHE A 143 4.26 -21.33 6.67
CA PHE A 143 5.51 -20.57 6.61
C PHE A 143 6.50 -21.26 5.67
N SER A 144 7.18 -20.46 4.88
CA SER A 144 8.39 -20.84 4.14
C SER A 144 9.25 -19.57 4.02
N PRO A 145 10.57 -19.63 4.28
CA PRO A 145 11.43 -18.45 4.11
C PRO A 145 11.53 -17.97 2.66
N TYR A 146 11.04 -18.77 1.70
CA TYR A 146 11.01 -18.44 0.28
C TYR A 146 9.70 -17.80 -0.17
N ASN A 147 8.67 -17.78 0.72
CA ASN A 147 7.38 -17.14 0.45
C ASN A 147 7.42 -15.66 0.86
N ASN A 148 6.73 -14.81 0.09
CA ASN A 148 6.54 -13.41 0.46
C ASN A 148 5.39 -13.19 1.45
N PHE A 149 4.47 -14.16 1.58
CA PHE A 149 3.32 -14.10 2.49
C PHE A 149 3.25 -15.32 3.41
N TYR A 150 2.48 -15.18 4.49
CA TYR A 150 2.08 -16.30 5.36
C TYR A 150 0.70 -16.79 4.92
N TYR A 151 0.58 -18.10 4.76
CA TYR A 151 -0.67 -18.74 4.31
C TYR A 151 -1.33 -19.52 5.44
N ILE A 152 -2.64 -19.76 5.30
CA ILE A 152 -3.40 -20.71 6.11
C ILE A 152 -3.80 -21.85 5.15
N PRO A 153 -2.94 -22.89 4.98
CA PRO A 153 -3.13 -23.90 3.96
C PRO A 153 -4.46 -24.63 4.10
N LYS A 154 -5.10 -24.95 2.99
CA LYS A 154 -6.38 -25.67 2.90
C LYS A 154 -7.57 -24.97 3.58
N SER A 155 -7.43 -23.72 3.98
CA SER A 155 -8.49 -22.91 4.56
C SER A 155 -8.89 -21.76 3.64
N GLU A 156 -10.19 -21.57 3.47
CA GLU A 156 -10.74 -20.37 2.84
C GLU A 156 -10.86 -19.25 3.88
N LEU A 157 -10.75 -18.01 3.46
CA LEU A 157 -10.98 -16.85 4.34
C LEU A 157 -12.45 -16.81 4.78
N HIS A 158 -12.68 -16.74 6.08
CA HIS A 158 -13.99 -16.59 6.71
C HIS A 158 -14.01 -15.34 7.59
N GLY A 159 -13.93 -14.17 6.97
CA GLY A 159 -13.92 -12.91 7.70
C GLY A 159 -15.17 -12.72 8.57
N GLN A 160 -14.96 -12.32 9.82
CA GLN A 160 -16.03 -11.93 10.74
C GLN A 160 -16.46 -10.48 10.48
N PHE A 161 -16.65 -10.14 9.22
CA PHE A 161 -17.07 -8.86 8.68
C PHE A 161 -17.92 -9.13 7.43
N ASP A 162 -18.53 -8.09 6.84
CA ASP A 162 -19.35 -8.25 5.64
C ASP A 162 -18.47 -8.64 4.42
N MET A 163 -18.47 -9.92 4.09
CA MET A 163 -17.72 -10.49 2.97
C MET A 163 -18.32 -10.14 1.59
N LYS A 164 -19.53 -9.60 1.54
CA LYS A 164 -20.14 -9.10 0.29
C LYS A 164 -19.79 -7.63 0.03
N GLY A 165 -19.67 -6.84 1.10
CA GLY A 165 -19.59 -5.40 0.95
C GLY A 165 -20.76 -4.87 0.11
N THR A 166 -20.45 -4.04 -0.89
CA THR A 166 -21.42 -3.53 -1.87
C THR A 166 -21.48 -4.33 -3.18
N ALA A 167 -20.71 -5.43 -3.28
CA ALA A 167 -20.65 -6.27 -4.47
C ALA A 167 -21.78 -7.31 -4.49
N ALA A 168 -22.14 -7.79 -5.70
CA ALA A 168 -23.13 -8.85 -5.88
C ALA A 168 -22.62 -10.20 -5.36
N GLU A 169 -21.32 -10.44 -5.47
CA GLU A 169 -20.65 -11.66 -5.04
C GLU A 169 -19.86 -11.44 -3.76
N SER A 170 -19.69 -12.50 -2.95
CA SER A 170 -18.83 -12.46 -1.78
C SER A 170 -17.36 -12.50 -2.18
N TYR A 171 -16.52 -11.79 -1.43
CA TYR A 171 -15.07 -11.94 -1.55
C TYR A 171 -14.66 -13.38 -1.15
N ARG A 172 -13.77 -13.95 -1.93
CA ARG A 172 -13.22 -15.30 -1.67
C ARG A 172 -11.71 -15.27 -1.79
N GLU A 173 -11.04 -15.87 -0.83
CA GLU A 173 -9.59 -16.04 -0.81
C GLU A 173 -9.24 -17.45 -0.35
N PHE A 174 -8.57 -18.21 -1.22
CA PHE A 174 -8.11 -19.57 -0.92
C PHE A 174 -6.72 -19.81 -1.52
N PRO A 175 -5.75 -20.27 -0.70
CA PRO A 175 -5.83 -20.32 0.75
C PRO A 175 -5.87 -18.91 1.35
N ALA A 176 -6.43 -18.79 2.55
CA ALA A 176 -6.40 -17.52 3.29
C ALA A 176 -4.97 -17.12 3.64
N LYS A 177 -4.74 -15.83 3.85
CA LYS A 177 -3.45 -15.26 4.24
C LYS A 177 -3.55 -14.56 5.59
N ALA A 178 -2.46 -14.57 6.35
CA ALA A 178 -2.36 -13.85 7.62
C ALA A 178 -2.55 -12.34 7.42
N THR A 179 -3.22 -11.68 8.35
CA THR A 179 -3.41 -10.22 8.33
C THR A 179 -2.14 -9.47 8.75
N GLY A 180 -2.03 -8.21 8.36
CA GLY A 180 -0.88 -7.36 8.70
C GLY A 180 -0.62 -7.20 10.19
N ASN A 181 -1.64 -7.38 11.05
CA ASN A 181 -1.52 -7.33 12.51
C ASN A 181 -1.21 -8.70 13.16
N ASN A 182 -0.63 -9.63 12.41
CA ASN A 182 -0.20 -10.95 12.90
C ASN A 182 -1.35 -11.89 13.30
N ARG A 183 -2.51 -11.82 12.62
CA ARG A 183 -3.56 -12.83 12.76
C ARG A 183 -3.28 -13.97 11.79
N PHE A 184 -2.83 -15.13 12.32
CA PHE A 184 -2.41 -16.30 11.55
C PHE A 184 -3.52 -17.37 11.47
N ASP A 185 -4.78 -16.97 11.31
CA ASP A 185 -5.90 -17.87 11.05
C ASP A 185 -6.82 -17.30 9.96
N ALA A 186 -7.79 -18.11 9.54
CA ALA A 186 -8.72 -17.77 8.46
C ALA A 186 -9.95 -16.97 8.90
N TYR A 187 -10.01 -16.52 10.17
CA TYR A 187 -11.20 -15.92 10.77
C TYR A 187 -10.94 -14.48 11.31
N PRO A 188 -10.35 -13.58 10.53
CA PRO A 188 -10.14 -12.21 10.99
C PRO A 188 -11.49 -11.52 11.24
N ASN A 189 -11.54 -10.65 12.25
CA ASN A 189 -12.70 -9.81 12.56
C ASN A 189 -12.49 -8.38 12.06
N ILE A 190 -13.50 -7.54 12.24
CA ILE A 190 -13.47 -6.14 11.75
C ILE A 190 -12.37 -5.28 12.39
N THR A 191 -11.87 -5.65 13.57
CA THR A 191 -10.80 -4.93 14.27
C THR A 191 -9.41 -5.46 13.92
N ASP A 192 -9.31 -6.63 13.33
CA ASP A 192 -8.08 -7.08 12.68
C ASP A 192 -7.87 -6.23 11.41
N TRP A 193 -6.65 -6.12 10.95
CA TRP A 193 -6.38 -5.39 9.70
C TRP A 193 -6.80 -6.26 8.50
N TYR A 194 -8.10 -6.57 8.45
CA TYR A 194 -8.68 -7.56 7.55
C TYR A 194 -8.46 -7.25 6.07
N GLU A 195 -8.25 -5.99 5.73
CA GLU A 195 -7.98 -5.52 4.37
C GLU A 195 -6.52 -5.75 3.93
N THR A 196 -5.66 -6.23 4.84
CA THR A 196 -4.23 -6.39 4.59
C THR A 196 -3.75 -7.84 4.72
N ILE A 197 -2.62 -8.14 4.13
CA ILE A 197 -1.87 -9.38 4.28
C ILE A 197 -0.45 -9.10 4.73
N LYS A 198 0.07 -9.94 5.64
CA LYS A 198 1.40 -9.82 6.24
C LYS A 198 2.49 -10.19 5.25
N LEU A 199 3.52 -9.35 5.13
CA LEU A 199 4.76 -9.67 4.42
C LEU A 199 5.65 -10.57 5.27
N ASN A 200 6.26 -11.56 4.62
CA ASN A 200 7.14 -12.53 5.24
C ASN A 200 8.60 -12.21 4.94
N TYR A 201 9.32 -11.82 5.97
CA TYR A 201 10.76 -11.54 5.94
C TYR A 201 11.61 -12.71 6.46
N GLY A 202 11.07 -13.92 6.54
CA GLY A 202 11.78 -15.10 7.02
C GLY A 202 11.71 -15.34 8.53
N VAL A 203 10.68 -14.79 9.20
CA VAL A 203 10.42 -15.05 10.63
C VAL A 203 9.27 -16.01 10.79
N ASP A 204 9.47 -17.18 11.39
CA ASP A 204 8.42 -18.15 11.68
C ASP A 204 7.69 -17.82 12.98
N TYR A 205 6.75 -16.89 12.90
CA TYR A 205 5.97 -16.45 14.07
C TYR A 205 5.14 -17.55 14.73
N GLN A 206 4.78 -18.60 14.00
CA GLN A 206 3.94 -19.68 14.53
C GLN A 206 4.76 -20.75 15.26
N ASN A 207 6.08 -20.77 15.05
CA ASN A 207 7.01 -21.68 15.69
C ASN A 207 8.08 -20.94 16.51
N GLY A 208 7.63 -20.08 17.42
CA GLY A 208 8.50 -19.40 18.39
C GLY A 208 9.28 -18.21 17.84
N GLY A 209 8.98 -17.73 16.63
CA GLY A 209 9.63 -16.55 16.06
C GLY A 209 11.07 -16.82 15.57
N THR A 210 11.36 -18.06 15.17
CA THR A 210 12.67 -18.40 14.61
C THR A 210 12.94 -17.64 13.32
N CYS A 211 14.16 -17.12 13.21
CA CYS A 211 14.60 -16.36 12.03
C CYS A 211 15.32 -17.26 11.03
N HIS A 212 14.97 -17.09 9.75
CA HIS A 212 15.52 -17.80 8.60
C HIS A 212 16.05 -16.78 7.59
N PHE A 213 17.24 -16.23 7.83
CA PHE A 213 17.83 -15.14 7.05
C PHE A 213 19.02 -15.59 6.17
N ASP A 214 19.30 -16.89 6.12
CA ASP A 214 20.33 -17.48 5.26
C ASP A 214 19.74 -18.67 4.50
N PRO A 215 19.54 -18.55 3.18
CA PRO A 215 19.76 -17.34 2.38
C PRO A 215 18.75 -16.22 2.74
N ILE A 216 19.14 -14.98 2.44
CA ILE A 216 18.26 -13.82 2.66
C ILE A 216 16.96 -14.02 1.89
N PRO A 217 15.77 -13.93 2.55
CA PRO A 217 14.48 -14.01 1.86
C PRO A 217 14.32 -12.94 0.78
N ASP A 218 13.72 -13.31 -0.35
CA ASP A 218 13.61 -12.39 -1.49
C ASP A 218 12.70 -11.18 -1.21
N THR A 219 11.83 -11.25 -0.21
CA THR A 219 11.06 -10.09 0.28
C THR A 219 11.97 -8.92 0.62
N TRP A 220 13.14 -9.16 1.22
CA TRP A 220 14.11 -8.09 1.53
C TRP A 220 14.62 -7.40 0.26
N THR A 221 14.97 -8.20 -0.74
CA THR A 221 15.47 -7.68 -2.02
C THR A 221 14.39 -6.91 -2.76
N LYS A 222 13.17 -7.46 -2.83
CA LYS A 222 12.02 -6.80 -3.46
C LYS A 222 11.70 -5.46 -2.79
N MET A 223 11.72 -5.41 -1.46
CA MET A 223 11.47 -4.16 -0.72
C MET A 223 12.59 -3.14 -0.91
N LEU A 224 13.85 -3.59 -1.03
CA LEU A 224 14.96 -2.72 -1.40
C LEU A 224 14.78 -2.12 -2.80
N ASP A 225 14.38 -2.94 -3.79
CA ASP A 225 14.13 -2.48 -5.16
C ASP A 225 13.02 -1.43 -5.20
N ILE A 226 11.94 -1.63 -4.42
CA ILE A 226 10.85 -0.64 -4.28
C ILE A 226 11.39 0.67 -3.69
N MET A 227 12.19 0.61 -2.63
CA MET A 227 12.79 1.81 -2.04
C MET A 227 13.70 2.54 -3.04
N LEU A 228 14.50 1.81 -3.79
CA LEU A 228 15.39 2.38 -4.82
C LEU A 228 14.59 3.01 -5.96
N PHE A 229 13.47 2.39 -6.37
CA PHE A 229 12.56 2.96 -7.37
C PHE A 229 12.05 4.34 -6.93
N TRP A 230 11.54 4.47 -5.71
CA TRP A 230 11.03 5.75 -5.20
C TRP A 230 12.14 6.76 -4.91
N ALA A 231 13.30 6.31 -4.43
CA ALA A 231 14.47 7.17 -4.28
C ALA A 231 14.91 7.77 -5.64
N GLY A 232 14.80 6.98 -6.71
CA GLY A 232 15.02 7.44 -8.08
C GLY A 232 14.05 8.54 -8.56
N LYS A 233 12.91 8.71 -7.89
CA LYS A 233 11.96 9.82 -8.12
C LYS A 233 12.37 11.12 -7.41
N ASN A 234 13.57 11.16 -6.85
CA ASN A 234 14.15 12.34 -6.21
C ASN A 234 13.40 12.79 -4.95
N ILE A 235 12.82 11.87 -4.20
CA ILE A 235 12.32 12.14 -2.85
C ILE A 235 13.50 12.21 -1.87
N ASP A 236 13.31 12.84 -0.71
CA ASP A 236 14.38 13.04 0.28
C ASP A 236 14.35 11.99 1.40
N GLY A 237 13.27 11.23 1.54
CA GLY A 237 13.18 10.19 2.55
C GLY A 237 11.84 9.50 2.63
N PHE A 238 11.79 8.50 3.52
CA PHE A 238 10.61 7.71 3.79
C PHE A 238 10.16 7.87 5.25
N ARG A 239 8.86 7.86 5.46
CA ARG A 239 8.26 7.54 6.75
C ARG A 239 7.84 6.07 6.70
N CYS A 240 8.52 5.21 7.46
CA CYS A 240 8.21 3.79 7.51
C CYS A 240 7.05 3.52 8.46
N ASP A 241 5.97 2.93 7.94
CA ASP A 241 4.84 2.49 8.74
C ASP A 241 5.13 1.17 9.41
N MET A 242 4.77 1.02 10.70
CA MET A 242 4.91 -0.22 11.48
C MET A 242 6.32 -0.84 11.37
N ALA A 243 7.36 -0.02 11.39
CA ALA A 243 8.73 -0.48 11.23
C ALA A 243 9.17 -1.49 12.31
N GLU A 244 8.59 -1.40 13.51
CA GLU A 244 8.84 -2.32 14.63
C GLU A 244 8.31 -3.76 14.39
N MET A 245 7.46 -3.94 13.37
CA MET A 245 6.93 -5.26 12.99
C MET A 245 7.75 -5.93 11.88
N VAL A 246 8.83 -5.31 11.43
CA VAL A 246 9.75 -5.83 10.41
C VAL A 246 11.06 -6.18 11.10
N PRO A 247 11.67 -7.36 10.83
CA PRO A 247 12.95 -7.74 11.44
C PRO A 247 14.09 -6.82 10.98
N VAL A 248 15.09 -6.68 11.82
CA VAL A 248 16.32 -5.92 11.59
C VAL A 248 17.52 -6.85 11.51
#